data_d42f1b21ad0e0b6e6712f0f30c0f0546
#
_entry.id   d42f1b21ad0e0b6e6712f0f30c0f0546
#
_cell.length_a   1.000
_cell.length_b   1.000
_cell.length_c   1.000
_cell.angle_alpha   90.00
_cell.angle_beta   90.00
_cell.angle_gamma   90.00
#
_symmetry.space_group_name_H-M   'P 1'
#
loop_
_entity.id
_entity.type
_entity.pdbx_description
1 polymer ?
#
loop_
_entity_poly.entity_id
_entity_poly.type
_entity_poly.pdbx_seq_one_letter_code
_entity_poly.pdbx_strand_id
1 'polypeptide(L)'
;LADLVLEHNDSISEDHIEKMGGKELLELFESSVEENLIEPTFVIGYPVEVSPLSRRNNENPEIADRFELFIGGKEIANGFCELNDPDDQADRFREQVKAKDTGDKEAMSFDEDYVTALEHGMPPAVGVGIGIDRLVMMITNQTSIRDVILFPQLKS
;
A
#
# COMPACT_ATOMS: atom_id res chain seq x y z
N LEU A 1 0.60 -10.11 -5.16
CA LEU A 1 1.88 -9.39 -5.09
C LEU A 1 3.05 -10.36 -5.19
N ALA A 2 3.12 -11.41 -4.38
CA ALA A 2 4.19 -12.41 -4.40
C ALA A 2 4.40 -13.05 -5.79
N ASP A 3 3.33 -13.44 -6.46
CA ASP A 3 3.39 -14.05 -7.80
C ASP A 3 4.06 -13.11 -8.83
N LEU A 4 3.74 -11.81 -8.78
CA LEU A 4 4.36 -10.81 -9.66
C LEU A 4 5.86 -10.66 -9.40
N VAL A 5 6.28 -10.73 -8.12
CA VAL A 5 7.71 -10.72 -7.79
C VAL A 5 8.43 -11.93 -8.34
N LEU A 6 7.82 -13.11 -8.25
CA LEU A 6 8.37 -14.36 -8.83
C LEU A 6 8.46 -14.28 -10.35
N GLU A 7 7.44 -13.77 -11.02
CA GLU A 7 7.42 -13.64 -12.49
C GLU A 7 8.49 -12.69 -13.03
N HIS A 8 8.89 -11.68 -12.26
CA HIS A 8 9.87 -10.66 -12.67
C HIS A 8 11.28 -10.91 -12.15
N ASN A 9 11.50 -11.96 -11.34
CA ASN A 9 12.80 -12.24 -10.71
C ASN A 9 13.17 -13.73 -10.80
N ASP A 10 13.77 -14.15 -11.89
CA ASP A 10 14.21 -15.54 -12.14
C ASP A 10 15.14 -16.13 -11.05
N SER A 11 15.78 -15.28 -10.25
CA SER A 11 16.70 -15.70 -9.18
C SER A 11 16.04 -15.95 -7.83
N ILE A 12 14.75 -15.68 -7.71
CA ILE A 12 13.99 -15.80 -6.45
C ILE A 12 13.08 -17.03 -6.55
N SER A 13 13.10 -17.86 -5.50
CA SER A 13 12.23 -19.04 -5.41
C SER A 13 11.04 -18.76 -4.49
N GLU A 14 9.95 -19.54 -4.67
CA GLU A 14 8.78 -19.51 -3.77
C GLU A 14 9.18 -19.67 -2.29
N ASP A 15 10.08 -20.61 -2.00
CA ASP A 15 10.63 -20.88 -0.67
C ASP A 15 11.35 -19.68 -0.05
N HIS A 16 11.89 -18.78 -0.89
CA HIS A 16 12.50 -17.53 -0.46
C HIS A 16 11.44 -16.48 -0.12
N ILE A 17 10.43 -16.34 -0.96
CA ILE A 17 9.31 -15.43 -0.74
C ILE A 17 8.55 -15.78 0.57
N GLU A 18 8.28 -17.07 0.80
CA GLU A 18 7.60 -17.53 2.03
C GLU A 18 8.33 -17.19 3.33
N LYS A 19 9.65 -17.00 3.26
CA LYS A 19 10.50 -16.64 4.42
C LYS A 19 10.76 -15.15 4.54
N MET A 20 10.36 -14.39 3.54
CA MET A 20 10.59 -12.94 3.47
C MET A 20 9.58 -12.20 4.33
N GLY A 21 10.02 -11.14 5.01
CA GLY A 21 9.12 -10.24 5.73
C GLY A 21 8.26 -9.41 4.75
N GLY A 22 7.08 -8.98 5.21
CA GLY A 22 6.16 -8.24 4.36
C GLY A 22 6.76 -6.95 3.79
N LYS A 23 7.57 -6.25 4.58
CA LYS A 23 8.27 -5.04 4.15
C LYS A 23 9.33 -5.35 3.07
N GLU A 24 10.13 -6.38 3.25
CA GLU A 24 11.14 -6.80 2.29
C GLU A 24 10.51 -7.21 0.95
N LEU A 25 9.37 -7.91 1.01
CA LEU A 25 8.61 -8.28 -0.17
C LEU A 25 8.06 -7.05 -0.91
N LEU A 26 7.58 -6.03 -0.18
CA LEU A 26 7.11 -4.79 -0.78
C LEU A 26 8.25 -4.01 -1.45
N GLU A 27 9.39 -3.83 -0.76
CA GLU A 27 10.58 -3.16 -1.31
C GLU A 27 11.09 -3.85 -2.59
N LEU A 28 11.03 -5.18 -2.62
CA LEU A 28 11.40 -5.96 -3.80
C LEU A 28 10.39 -5.76 -4.94
N PHE A 29 9.10 -5.74 -4.66
CA PHE A 29 8.06 -5.44 -5.63
C PHE A 29 8.26 -4.03 -6.23
N GLU A 30 8.41 -3.01 -5.40
CA GLU A 30 8.62 -1.62 -5.84
C GLU A 30 9.86 -1.48 -6.73
N SER A 31 10.95 -2.16 -6.38
CA SER A 31 12.22 -2.03 -7.11
C SER A 31 12.31 -2.86 -8.40
N SER A 32 11.56 -3.94 -8.54
CA SER A 32 11.71 -4.87 -9.67
C SER A 32 10.48 -5.05 -10.55
N VAL A 33 9.27 -4.75 -10.04
CA VAL A 33 8.01 -5.02 -10.71
C VAL A 33 7.27 -3.75 -11.13
N GLU A 34 7.17 -2.77 -10.23
CA GLU A 34 6.28 -1.61 -10.39
C GLU A 34 6.45 -0.88 -11.72
N GLU A 35 7.69 -0.55 -12.11
CA GLU A 35 7.98 0.16 -13.35
C GLU A 35 7.64 -0.64 -14.62
N ASN A 36 7.46 -1.96 -14.50
CA ASN A 36 7.14 -2.85 -15.61
C ASN A 36 5.61 -3.03 -15.82
N LEU A 37 4.78 -2.56 -14.90
CA LEU A 37 3.31 -2.62 -14.98
C LEU A 37 2.76 -1.55 -15.91
N ILE A 38 2.94 -1.75 -17.23
CA ILE A 38 2.53 -0.76 -18.24
C ILE A 38 1.03 -0.80 -18.50
N GLU A 39 0.46 -1.99 -18.68
CA GLU A 39 -0.98 -2.19 -18.86
C GLU A 39 -1.73 -1.98 -17.53
N PRO A 40 -3.02 -1.57 -17.57
CA PRO A 40 -3.82 -1.43 -16.36
C PRO A 40 -3.83 -2.74 -15.54
N THR A 41 -3.19 -2.73 -14.39
CA THR A 41 -2.99 -3.92 -13.55
C THR A 41 -3.42 -3.63 -12.12
N PHE A 42 -4.35 -4.44 -11.60
CA PHE A 42 -4.66 -4.47 -10.18
C PHE A 42 -3.72 -5.43 -9.46
N VAL A 43 -2.93 -4.90 -8.56
CA VAL A 43 -2.09 -5.67 -7.65
C VAL A 43 -2.85 -5.90 -6.35
N ILE A 44 -2.93 -7.15 -5.92
CA ILE A 44 -3.60 -7.59 -4.69
C ILE A 44 -2.65 -8.46 -3.86
N GLY A 45 -3.07 -8.87 -2.66
CA GLY A 45 -2.27 -9.75 -1.81
C GLY A 45 -1.12 -9.01 -1.10
N TYR A 46 -1.37 -7.79 -0.68
CA TYR A 46 -0.43 -7.02 0.13
C TYR A 46 -0.31 -7.62 1.53
N PRO A 47 0.90 -7.79 2.07
CA PRO A 47 1.09 -8.22 3.45
C PRO A 47 0.40 -7.27 4.45
N VAL A 48 -0.16 -7.86 5.50
CA VAL A 48 -0.79 -7.09 6.59
C VAL A 48 0.19 -6.14 7.26
N GLU A 49 1.45 -6.55 7.38
CA GLU A 49 2.53 -5.78 7.98
C GLU A 49 2.69 -4.38 7.35
N VAL A 50 2.55 -4.30 6.02
CA VAL A 50 2.66 -3.04 5.25
C VAL A 50 1.31 -2.39 4.95
N SER A 51 0.25 -2.83 5.60
CA SER A 51 -1.12 -2.36 5.41
C SER A 51 -1.84 -2.11 6.75
N PRO A 52 -1.31 -1.20 7.61
CA PRO A 52 -1.73 -1.10 9.01
C PRO A 52 -3.17 -0.65 9.24
N LEU A 53 -3.82 -0.05 8.24
CA LEU A 53 -5.22 0.41 8.30
C LEU A 53 -6.20 -0.49 7.55
N SER A 54 -5.68 -1.54 6.88
CA SER A 54 -6.50 -2.44 6.09
C SER A 54 -6.94 -3.65 6.90
N ARG A 55 -8.16 -4.09 6.66
CA ARG A 55 -8.67 -5.33 7.23
C ARG A 55 -7.91 -6.55 6.68
N ARG A 56 -7.68 -7.54 7.54
CA ARG A 56 -7.13 -8.84 7.13
C ARG A 56 -8.10 -9.57 6.22
N ASN A 57 -7.57 -10.28 5.24
CA ASN A 57 -8.38 -11.22 4.46
C ASN A 57 -8.89 -12.36 5.34
N ASN A 58 -10.14 -12.77 5.16
CA ASN A 58 -10.75 -13.80 6.00
C ASN A 58 -10.21 -15.20 5.73
N GLU A 59 -9.74 -15.49 4.51
CA GLU A 59 -9.25 -16.79 4.10
C GLU A 59 -7.73 -16.91 4.34
N ASN A 60 -7.01 -15.81 4.19
CA ASN A 60 -5.57 -15.73 4.45
C ASN A 60 -5.25 -14.50 5.31
N PRO A 61 -5.15 -14.65 6.64
CA PRO A 61 -4.92 -13.53 7.56
C PRO A 61 -3.55 -12.84 7.44
N GLU A 62 -2.61 -13.40 6.69
CA GLU A 62 -1.30 -12.79 6.44
C GLU A 62 -1.35 -11.67 5.41
N ILE A 63 -2.43 -11.64 4.60
CA ILE A 63 -2.65 -10.59 3.60
C ILE A 63 -3.80 -9.66 3.98
N ALA A 64 -3.74 -8.44 3.49
CA ALA A 64 -4.81 -7.44 3.63
C ALA A 64 -5.79 -7.49 2.46
N ASP A 65 -7.06 -7.17 2.71
CA ASP A 65 -8.06 -6.90 1.68
C ASP A 65 -7.79 -5.51 1.06
N ARG A 66 -6.72 -5.42 0.26
CA ARG A 66 -6.17 -4.20 -0.36
C ARG A 66 -5.84 -4.45 -1.82
N PHE A 67 -6.01 -3.42 -2.63
CA PHE A 67 -5.48 -3.39 -3.98
C PHE A 67 -4.77 -2.07 -4.26
N GLU A 68 -3.86 -2.09 -5.21
CA GLU A 68 -3.37 -0.90 -5.90
C GLU A 68 -3.56 -1.09 -7.41
N LEU A 69 -3.90 0.00 -8.10
CA LEU A 69 -4.01 0.04 -9.56
C LEU A 69 -2.79 0.71 -10.14
N PHE A 70 -2.04 -0.01 -10.95
CA PHE A 70 -0.90 0.51 -11.71
C PHE A 70 -1.27 0.69 -13.18
N ILE A 71 -0.82 1.78 -13.79
CA ILE A 71 -0.91 2.04 -15.23
C ILE A 71 0.34 2.80 -15.66
N GLY A 72 1.05 2.30 -16.66
CA GLY A 72 2.25 2.94 -17.19
C GLY A 72 3.37 3.05 -16.17
N GLY A 73 3.55 2.03 -15.32
CA GLY A 73 4.54 1.98 -14.25
C GLY A 73 4.28 2.96 -13.10
N LYS A 74 3.03 3.35 -12.88
CA LYS A 74 2.66 4.30 -11.82
C LYS A 74 1.40 3.84 -11.10
N GLU A 75 1.42 3.90 -9.78
CA GLU A 75 0.22 3.75 -8.95
C GLU A 75 -0.76 4.89 -9.27
N ILE A 76 -1.98 4.55 -9.69
CA ILE A 76 -3.07 5.48 -10.01
C ILE A 76 -4.10 5.52 -8.89
N ALA A 77 -4.35 4.36 -8.27
CA ALA A 77 -5.32 4.24 -7.19
C ALA A 77 -4.89 3.18 -6.18
N ASN A 78 -5.33 3.37 -4.94
CA ASN A 78 -5.16 2.44 -3.83
C ASN A 78 -6.50 2.33 -3.09
N GLY A 79 -6.90 1.11 -2.75
CA GLY A 79 -8.14 0.90 -2.03
C GLY A 79 -8.10 -0.34 -1.17
N PHE A 80 -8.82 -0.32 -0.06
CA PHE A 80 -8.86 -1.44 0.88
C PHE A 80 -10.16 -1.48 1.68
N CYS A 81 -10.45 -2.67 2.21
CA CYS A 81 -11.44 -2.80 3.28
C CYS A 81 -10.88 -2.14 4.53
N GLU A 82 -11.59 -1.18 5.07
CA GLU A 82 -11.19 -0.47 6.28
C GLU A 82 -11.14 -1.43 7.47
N LEU A 83 -10.08 -1.35 8.26
CA LEU A 83 -10.01 -2.05 9.53
C LEU A 83 -10.95 -1.36 10.52
N ASN A 84 -11.97 -2.09 10.97
CA ASN A 84 -13.01 -1.56 11.85
C ASN A 84 -13.04 -2.23 13.25
N ASP A 85 -12.06 -3.07 13.54
CA ASP A 85 -11.84 -3.66 14.86
C ASP A 85 -10.87 -2.78 15.66
N PRO A 86 -11.31 -2.12 16.76
CA PRO A 86 -10.45 -1.22 17.53
C PRO A 86 -9.28 -1.95 18.22
N ASP A 87 -9.45 -3.20 18.63
CA ASP A 87 -8.39 -3.96 19.29
C ASP A 87 -7.28 -4.36 18.31
N ASP A 88 -7.65 -4.88 17.11
CA ASP A 88 -6.68 -5.17 16.04
C ASP A 88 -5.99 -3.88 15.58
N GLN A 89 -6.71 -2.77 15.46
CA GLN A 89 -6.12 -1.47 15.09
C GLN A 89 -5.11 -0.98 16.13
N ALA A 90 -5.44 -1.08 17.41
CA ALA A 90 -4.51 -0.69 18.48
C ALA A 90 -3.25 -1.55 18.47
N ASP A 91 -3.36 -2.85 18.22
CA ASP A 91 -2.21 -3.75 18.12
C ASP A 91 -1.33 -3.39 16.92
N ARG A 92 -1.91 -3.07 15.75
CA ARG A 92 -1.15 -2.63 14.59
C ARG A 92 -0.42 -1.32 14.82
N PHE A 93 -1.05 -0.35 15.46
CA PHE A 93 -0.35 0.89 15.83
C PHE A 93 0.81 0.64 16.80
N ARG A 94 0.69 -0.32 17.73
CA ARG A 94 1.80 -0.71 18.60
C ARG A 94 2.98 -1.30 17.83
N GLU A 95 2.70 -2.14 16.82
CA GLU A 95 3.74 -2.68 15.93
C GLU A 95 4.40 -1.57 15.09
N GLN A 96 3.62 -0.62 14.57
CA GLN A 96 4.15 0.54 13.86
C GLN A 96 5.07 1.39 14.74
N VAL A 97 4.71 1.63 15.99
CA VAL A 97 5.58 2.36 16.95
C VAL A 97 6.90 1.61 17.18
N LYS A 98 6.87 0.28 17.34
CA LYS A 98 8.10 -0.52 17.46
C LYS A 98 8.98 -0.43 16.21
N ALA A 99 8.39 -0.48 15.02
CA ALA A 99 9.11 -0.31 13.75
C ALA A 99 9.76 1.09 13.67
N LYS A 100 9.05 2.12 14.10
CA LYS A 100 9.55 3.50 14.17
C LYS A 100 10.75 3.64 15.11
N ASP A 101 10.68 3.02 16.28
CA ASP A 101 11.76 3.03 17.29
C ASP A 101 13.01 2.29 16.78
N THR A 102 12.85 1.34 15.87
CA THR A 102 13.95 0.64 15.20
C THR A 102 14.47 1.32 13.93
N GLY A 103 13.92 2.48 13.57
CA GLY A 103 14.44 3.34 12.51
C GLY A 103 13.58 3.45 11.26
N ASP A 104 12.41 2.84 11.22
CA ASP A 104 11.45 3.00 10.15
C ASP A 104 10.83 4.40 10.17
N LYS A 105 11.19 5.22 9.17
CA LYS A 105 10.72 6.62 9.08
C LYS A 105 9.31 6.76 8.55
N GLU A 106 8.79 5.73 7.91
CA GLU A 106 7.45 5.71 7.33
C GLU A 106 6.42 5.14 8.30
N ALA A 107 6.89 4.48 9.36
CA ALA A 107 6.02 3.90 10.37
C ALA A 107 5.19 4.95 11.12
N MET A 108 3.93 4.61 11.32
CA MET A 108 2.93 5.46 11.97
C MET A 108 3.17 5.61 13.47
N SER A 109 2.69 6.71 14.03
CA SER A 109 2.57 6.88 15.49
C SER A 109 1.26 6.25 15.97
N PHE A 110 1.20 5.92 17.26
CA PHE A 110 -0.08 5.48 17.85
C PHE A 110 -1.06 6.65 17.85
N ASP A 111 -2.27 6.41 17.33
CA ASP A 111 -3.36 7.38 17.29
C ASP A 111 -4.50 6.93 18.23
N GLU A 112 -4.52 7.50 19.44
CA GLU A 112 -5.49 7.15 20.48
C GLU A 112 -6.89 7.65 20.13
N ASP A 113 -6.99 8.82 19.47
CA ASP A 113 -8.27 9.39 19.06
C ASP A 113 -8.92 8.54 17.96
N TYR A 114 -8.12 8.01 17.05
CA TYR A 114 -8.58 7.11 16.00
C TYR A 114 -9.13 5.79 16.59
N VAL A 115 -8.40 5.16 17.51
CA VAL A 115 -8.86 3.93 18.19
C VAL A 115 -10.16 4.20 18.96
N THR A 116 -10.21 5.29 19.72
CA THR A 116 -11.42 5.72 20.46
C THR A 116 -12.61 5.93 19.52
N ALA A 117 -12.38 6.50 18.33
CA ALA A 117 -13.44 6.65 17.33
C ALA A 117 -13.97 5.31 16.83
N LEU A 118 -13.09 4.32 16.60
CA LEU A 118 -13.48 2.95 16.21
C LEU A 118 -14.30 2.24 17.30
N GLU A 119 -14.01 2.48 18.59
CA GLU A 119 -14.77 1.91 19.71
C GLU A 119 -16.25 2.35 19.71
N HIS A 120 -16.58 3.50 19.11
CA HIS A 120 -17.96 3.94 18.93
C HIS A 120 -18.71 3.18 17.82
N GLY A 121 -18.00 2.36 17.07
CA GLY A 121 -18.52 1.48 16.03
C GLY A 121 -18.37 2.07 14.63
N MET A 122 -17.68 1.32 13.77
CA MET A 122 -17.58 1.57 12.34
C MET A 122 -18.16 0.39 11.56
N PRO A 123 -19.19 0.59 10.71
CA PRO A 123 -19.70 -0.48 9.86
C PRO A 123 -18.63 -0.92 8.85
N PRO A 124 -18.73 -2.13 8.28
CA PRO A 124 -17.89 -2.53 7.16
C PRO A 124 -17.91 -1.49 6.06
N ALA A 125 -16.74 -0.98 5.70
CA ALA A 125 -16.55 0.05 4.69
C ALA A 125 -15.35 -0.26 3.81
N VAL A 126 -15.34 0.32 2.62
CA VAL A 126 -14.21 0.27 1.68
C VAL A 126 -13.81 1.70 1.34
N GLY A 127 -12.53 2.01 1.52
CA GLY A 127 -11.94 3.27 1.10
C GLY A 127 -11.22 3.11 -0.24
N VAL A 128 -11.28 4.13 -1.09
CA VAL A 128 -10.52 4.19 -2.35
C VAL A 128 -9.94 5.58 -2.51
N GLY A 129 -8.62 5.66 -2.67
CA GLY A 129 -7.90 6.86 -3.06
C GLY A 129 -7.53 6.81 -4.53
N ILE A 130 -7.75 7.91 -5.26
CA ILE A 130 -7.35 8.05 -6.67
C ILE A 130 -6.46 9.26 -6.79
N GLY A 131 -5.24 9.09 -7.33
CA GLY A 131 -4.30 10.15 -7.59
C GLY A 131 -4.73 10.98 -8.80
N ILE A 132 -5.48 12.06 -8.58
CA ILE A 132 -6.06 12.88 -9.66
C ILE A 132 -4.97 13.44 -10.57
N ASP A 133 -3.86 13.93 -10.02
CA ASP A 133 -2.76 14.46 -10.84
C ASP A 133 -2.15 13.37 -11.73
N ARG A 134 -1.92 12.17 -11.21
CA ARG A 134 -1.42 11.02 -11.98
C ARG A 134 -2.43 10.59 -13.05
N LEU A 135 -3.73 10.58 -12.72
CA LEU A 135 -4.80 10.30 -13.69
C LEU A 135 -4.82 11.33 -14.82
N VAL A 136 -4.69 12.62 -14.51
CA VAL A 136 -4.63 13.70 -15.52
C VAL A 136 -3.37 13.55 -16.38
N MET A 137 -2.20 13.25 -15.78
CA MET A 137 -0.97 12.97 -16.52
C MET A 137 -1.19 11.86 -17.56
N MET A 138 -1.83 10.78 -17.17
CA MET A 138 -2.13 9.64 -18.05
C MET A 138 -3.06 10.06 -19.18
N ILE A 139 -4.19 10.74 -18.90
CA ILE A 139 -5.19 11.15 -19.91
C ILE A 139 -4.61 12.16 -20.89
N THR A 140 -3.73 13.05 -20.43
CA THR A 140 -3.13 14.11 -21.25
C THR A 140 -1.77 13.71 -21.83
N ASN A 141 -1.31 12.49 -21.58
CA ASN A 141 0.00 11.96 -22.02
C ASN A 141 1.17 12.86 -21.57
N GLN A 142 1.12 13.35 -20.33
CA GLN A 142 2.19 14.11 -19.72
C GLN A 142 3.07 13.23 -18.83
N THR A 143 4.38 13.45 -18.87
CA THR A 143 5.35 12.67 -18.09
C THR A 143 5.69 13.31 -16.74
N SER A 144 5.40 14.59 -16.57
CA SER A 144 5.70 15.37 -15.37
C SER A 144 4.44 15.87 -14.69
N ILE A 145 4.35 15.70 -13.38
CA ILE A 145 3.26 16.24 -12.56
C ILE A 145 3.17 17.78 -12.64
N ARG A 146 4.29 18.46 -12.92
CA ARG A 146 4.33 19.91 -13.08
C ARG A 146 3.51 20.41 -14.27
N ASP A 147 3.32 19.56 -15.28
CA ASP A 147 2.61 19.91 -16.50
C ASP A 147 1.08 19.85 -16.31
N VAL A 148 0.60 19.25 -15.22
CA VAL A 148 -0.82 19.09 -14.91
C VAL A 148 -1.28 19.89 -13.68
N ILE A 149 -0.36 20.36 -12.85
CA ILE A 149 -0.65 21.24 -11.71
C ILE A 149 -0.73 22.67 -12.20
N LEU A 150 -1.86 23.37 -11.92
CA LEU A 150 -2.10 24.73 -12.38
C LEU A 150 -1.07 25.75 -11.85
N PHE A 151 -0.59 25.58 -10.62
CA PHE A 151 0.37 26.49 -9.97
C PHE A 151 1.46 25.69 -9.24
N PRO A 152 2.38 25.04 -10.01
CA PRO A 152 3.44 24.25 -9.39
C PRO A 152 4.41 25.16 -8.63
N GLN A 153 4.75 24.76 -7.40
CA GLN A 153 5.82 25.44 -6.64
C GLN A 153 7.18 25.05 -7.22
N LEU A 154 7.91 26.04 -7.68
CA LEU A 154 9.27 25.87 -8.17
C LEU A 154 10.25 26.29 -7.06
N LYS A 155 11.37 25.56 -6.93
CA LYS A 155 12.49 26.06 -6.12
C LYS A 155 13.04 27.31 -6.79
N SER A 156 13.14 28.39 -6.01
CA SER A 156 13.85 29.61 -6.40
C SER A 156 15.36 29.37 -6.49
#